data_7c322dd717b5dcd7476a3792ab20db7a
#
_entry.id   7c322dd717b5dcd7476a3792ab20db7a
#
_cell.length_a   1.000
_cell.length_b   1.000
_cell.length_c   1.000
_cell.angle_alpha   90.00
_cell.angle_beta   90.00
_cell.angle_gamma   90.00
#
_symmetry.space_group_name_H-M   'P 1'
#
loop_
_entity.id
_entity.type
_entity.pdbx_description
1 polymer ?
#
loop_
_entity_poly.entity_id
_entity_poly.type
_entity_poly.pdbx_seq_one_letter_code
_entity_poly.pdbx_strand_id
1 'polypeptide(L)'
;GRRGGVAEMRFAFRWDMSLPPQEFYKEANWDFVMCVAMILLYTRERWIEPMYLPKLPYSLLYHQTMSWLSSQGSVKPQELARYILTLGVFRHVSKEDYLLLLRHMLENGQIERGEDGALLVGDKGEAAVNNYEFLAVFSVPSEYSVRCNAEEIGTVQTPFPEKAQFALAGQAWEVTELDLKERRIFVKHIPGISANMWQDTGNEYVHTKVMKKIQEVLRSDEEYAFLDEAAKKRLNDIRRACRNAALSTSSVISERIADSAPGFPGGKVVQITPTLYTVFPFLGTRACMALMYELRQRGFGANVWLHRYIPVCIEVKTDRSLAELETALSEIKLHGADKYTFRIPDNCEISGKYNDYIPRELLRKQYVEDYLDAEDMQRNL
;
A
#
# COMPACT_ATOMS: atom_id res chain seq x y z
N GLY A 1 27.16 -6.57 -7.71
CA GLY A 1 28.04 -6.06 -8.74
C GLY A 1 29.21 -7.01 -9.01
N ARG A 2 29.52 -7.19 -10.27
CA ARG A 2 30.72 -7.96 -10.68
C ARG A 2 31.97 -7.13 -10.35
N ARG A 3 33.01 -7.75 -9.81
CA ARG A 3 34.30 -7.09 -9.53
C ARG A 3 34.83 -6.44 -10.81
N GLY A 4 35.02 -5.13 -10.82
CA GLY A 4 35.74 -4.37 -11.84
C GLY A 4 34.96 -3.74 -12.98
N GLY A 5 33.63 -3.75 -12.97
CA GLY A 5 32.78 -3.10 -13.99
C GLY A 5 31.96 -1.93 -13.45
N VAL A 6 31.68 -0.96 -14.30
CA VAL A 6 30.68 0.10 -14.00
C VAL A 6 29.30 -0.58 -14.04
N ALA A 7 28.55 -0.48 -12.95
CA ALA A 7 27.17 -0.97 -12.91
C ALA A 7 26.27 0.04 -13.66
N GLU A 8 25.59 -0.40 -14.69
CA GLU A 8 24.63 0.38 -15.45
C GLU A 8 23.23 -0.21 -15.20
N MET A 9 22.26 0.64 -14.89
CA MET A 9 20.85 0.26 -14.76
C MET A 9 20.05 1.01 -15.82
N ARG A 10 19.30 0.28 -16.61
CA ARG A 10 18.40 0.85 -17.64
C ARG A 10 16.98 0.52 -17.30
N PHE A 11 16.11 1.55 -17.35
CA PHE A 11 14.68 1.42 -17.15
C PHE A 11 13.98 1.59 -18.50
N ALA A 12 13.09 0.65 -18.84
CA ALA A 12 12.29 0.70 -20.06
C ALA A 12 10.81 0.80 -19.67
N PHE A 13 10.12 1.81 -20.21
CA PHE A 13 8.69 2.04 -19.99
C PHE A 13 7.93 1.90 -21.29
N ARG A 14 6.74 1.31 -21.23
CA ARG A 14 5.79 1.26 -22.32
C ARG A 14 4.64 2.22 -22.01
N TRP A 15 4.26 3.06 -22.97
CA TRP A 15 3.13 3.96 -22.84
C TRP A 15 2.36 4.10 -24.16
N ASP A 16 1.09 4.45 -24.04
CA ASP A 16 0.26 4.82 -25.19
C ASP A 16 0.52 6.28 -25.60
N MET A 17 0.33 6.60 -26.87
CA MET A 17 0.70 7.90 -27.41
C MET A 17 -0.28 9.03 -27.05
N SER A 18 -1.50 8.70 -26.63
CA SER A 18 -2.56 9.67 -26.33
C SER A 18 -2.75 9.89 -24.85
N LEU A 19 -2.79 11.15 -24.41
CA LEU A 19 -3.20 11.55 -23.06
C LEU A 19 -4.51 12.32 -23.15
N PRO A 20 -5.66 11.78 -22.69
CA PRO A 20 -6.92 12.51 -22.67
C PRO A 20 -6.82 13.73 -21.73
N PRO A 21 -7.27 14.92 -22.13
CA PRO A 21 -7.08 16.13 -21.34
C PRO A 21 -7.81 16.18 -20.00
N GLN A 22 -8.96 15.48 -19.87
CA GLN A 22 -9.85 15.60 -18.72
C GLN A 22 -9.53 14.61 -17.58
N GLU A 23 -8.97 13.45 -17.88
CA GLU A 23 -8.62 12.41 -16.89
C GLU A 23 -7.14 12.03 -16.96
N PHE A 24 -6.28 13.03 -17.18
CA PHE A 24 -4.84 12.81 -17.34
C PHE A 24 -4.23 11.98 -16.21
N TYR A 25 -4.78 12.07 -14.99
CA TYR A 25 -4.30 11.34 -13.82
C TYR A 25 -4.55 9.82 -13.93
N LYS A 26 -5.51 9.39 -14.75
CA LYS A 26 -5.75 7.96 -15.03
C LYS A 26 -4.81 7.42 -16.10
N GLU A 27 -4.44 8.25 -17.05
CA GLU A 27 -3.68 7.88 -18.24
C GLU A 27 -2.19 8.25 -18.17
N ALA A 28 -1.81 9.11 -17.23
CA ALA A 28 -0.42 9.49 -17.04
C ALA A 28 0.43 8.29 -16.58
N ASN A 29 1.64 8.20 -17.12
CA ASN A 29 2.57 7.15 -16.77
C ASN A 29 3.25 7.45 -15.42
N TRP A 30 2.53 7.20 -14.32
CA TRP A 30 2.99 7.51 -12.96
C TRP A 30 4.22 6.71 -12.55
N ASP A 31 4.34 5.45 -13.00
CA ASP A 31 5.54 4.63 -12.76
C ASP A 31 6.79 5.30 -13.34
N PHE A 32 6.67 5.89 -14.53
CA PHE A 32 7.77 6.61 -15.15
C PHE A 32 8.14 7.88 -14.37
N VAL A 33 7.16 8.69 -13.99
CA VAL A 33 7.40 9.92 -13.22
C VAL A 33 7.99 9.60 -11.85
N MET A 34 7.50 8.55 -11.19
CA MET A 34 8.04 8.07 -9.92
C MET A 34 9.49 7.58 -10.07
N CYS A 35 9.81 6.86 -11.14
CA CYS A 35 11.18 6.43 -11.43
C CYS A 35 12.11 7.63 -11.57
N VAL A 36 11.71 8.67 -12.33
CA VAL A 36 12.48 9.91 -12.44
C VAL A 36 12.68 10.55 -11.07
N ALA A 37 11.64 10.65 -10.25
CA ALA A 37 11.71 11.19 -8.89
C ALA A 37 12.67 10.40 -8.00
N MET A 38 12.61 9.06 -8.04
CA MET A 38 13.50 8.19 -7.26
C MET A 38 14.97 8.32 -7.69
N ILE A 39 15.24 8.41 -9.01
CA ILE A 39 16.59 8.65 -9.52
C ILE A 39 17.13 9.98 -8.98
N LEU A 40 16.33 11.05 -8.98
CA LEU A 40 16.73 12.36 -8.45
C LEU A 40 16.96 12.32 -6.95
N LEU A 41 16.09 11.67 -6.17
CA LEU A 41 16.28 11.49 -4.73
C LEU A 41 17.59 10.76 -4.42
N TYR A 42 17.87 9.68 -5.16
CA TYR A 42 19.10 8.91 -4.95
C TYR A 42 20.35 9.67 -5.40
N THR A 43 20.34 10.24 -6.61
CA THR A 43 21.56 10.83 -7.20
C THR A 43 21.90 12.19 -6.63
N ARG A 44 20.91 13.04 -6.36
CA ARG A 44 21.10 14.41 -5.89
C ARG A 44 21.05 14.55 -4.36
N GLU A 45 20.12 13.80 -3.71
CA GLU A 45 19.89 13.93 -2.28
C GLU A 45 20.49 12.78 -1.46
N ARG A 46 21.02 11.75 -2.12
CA ARG A 46 21.52 10.53 -1.47
C ARG A 46 20.50 9.89 -0.55
N TRP A 47 19.22 10.06 -0.89
CA TRP A 47 18.11 9.56 -0.09
C TRP A 47 17.64 8.20 -0.63
N ILE A 48 17.41 7.30 0.30
CA ILE A 48 16.77 6.00 0.08
C ILE A 48 15.60 5.92 1.04
N GLU A 49 14.48 5.39 0.61
CA GLU A 49 13.30 5.23 1.46
C GLU A 49 13.65 4.40 2.70
N PRO A 50 13.39 4.93 3.92
CA PRO A 50 13.66 4.19 5.15
C PRO A 50 12.72 3.00 5.26
N MET A 51 13.26 1.86 5.71
CA MET A 51 12.45 0.68 5.98
C MET A 51 11.44 0.97 7.08
N TYR A 52 10.17 0.71 6.78
CA TYR A 52 9.12 0.82 7.78
C TYR A 52 9.07 -0.45 8.64
N LEU A 53 9.10 -0.27 9.94
CA LEU A 53 8.90 -1.34 10.91
C LEU A 53 7.53 -1.14 11.59
N PRO A 54 6.63 -2.13 11.52
CA PRO A 54 5.35 -2.05 12.21
C PRO A 54 5.54 -1.80 13.71
N LYS A 55 4.71 -0.92 14.29
CA LYS A 55 4.71 -0.65 15.73
C LYS A 55 4.01 -1.75 16.50
N LEU A 56 2.94 -2.31 15.93
CA LEU A 56 2.06 -3.28 16.57
C LEU A 56 1.98 -4.59 15.75
N PRO A 57 3.06 -5.39 15.65
CA PRO A 57 3.08 -6.60 14.83
C PRO A 57 2.38 -7.78 15.54
N TYR A 58 1.04 -7.72 15.69
CA TYR A 58 0.29 -8.72 16.47
C TYR A 58 0.33 -10.12 15.87
N SER A 59 0.40 -10.29 14.56
CA SER A 59 0.60 -11.59 13.93
C SER A 59 1.92 -12.25 14.38
N LEU A 60 2.99 -11.46 14.46
CA LEU A 60 4.28 -11.91 14.99
C LEU A 60 4.20 -12.16 16.50
N LEU A 61 3.46 -11.34 17.25
CA LEU A 61 3.25 -11.52 18.70
C LEU A 61 2.59 -12.87 19.00
N TYR A 62 1.53 -13.23 18.25
CA TYR A 62 0.91 -14.54 18.32
C TYR A 62 1.92 -15.66 18.06
N HIS A 63 2.64 -15.57 16.95
CA HIS A 63 3.62 -16.58 16.55
C HIS A 63 4.70 -16.78 17.64
N GLN A 64 5.27 -15.70 18.17
CA GLN A 64 6.31 -15.80 19.20
C GLN A 64 5.76 -16.36 20.53
N THR A 65 4.51 -16.02 20.88
CA THR A 65 3.82 -16.59 22.04
C THR A 65 3.66 -18.10 21.91
N MET A 66 3.13 -18.57 20.78
CA MET A 66 2.94 -19.99 20.50
C MET A 66 4.28 -20.74 20.41
N SER A 67 5.28 -20.13 19.78
CA SER A 67 6.63 -20.70 19.65
C SER A 67 7.29 -20.91 21.01
N TRP A 68 7.16 -19.94 21.91
CA TRP A 68 7.71 -20.06 23.28
C TRP A 68 6.98 -21.10 24.10
N LEU A 69 5.65 -21.09 24.07
CA LEU A 69 4.85 -22.13 24.79
C LEU A 69 5.16 -23.54 24.29
N SER A 70 5.24 -23.72 22.96
CA SER A 70 5.58 -25.02 22.38
C SER A 70 6.97 -25.50 22.78
N SER A 71 7.94 -24.61 22.95
CA SER A 71 9.31 -24.95 23.31
C SER A 71 9.48 -25.25 24.80
N GLN A 72 8.67 -24.62 25.69
CA GLN A 72 8.76 -24.77 27.16
C GLN A 72 7.76 -25.81 27.71
N GLY A 73 6.79 -26.23 26.91
CA GLY A 73 5.68 -27.10 27.31
C GLY A 73 4.62 -26.37 28.15
N SER A 74 4.98 -25.72 29.25
CA SER A 74 4.07 -24.90 30.06
C SER A 74 4.80 -23.71 30.69
N VAL A 75 4.15 -22.54 30.75
CA VAL A 75 4.74 -21.31 31.30
C VAL A 75 3.72 -20.52 32.11
N LYS A 76 4.13 -19.94 33.23
CA LYS A 76 3.26 -19.05 34.01
C LYS A 76 2.96 -17.77 33.21
N PRO A 77 1.71 -17.24 33.26
CA PRO A 77 1.33 -16.05 32.44
C PRO A 77 2.24 -14.84 32.65
N GLN A 78 2.70 -14.60 33.87
CA GLN A 78 3.59 -13.46 34.18
C GLN A 78 4.99 -13.63 33.56
N GLU A 79 5.49 -14.86 33.56
CA GLU A 79 6.79 -15.19 32.97
C GLU A 79 6.74 -15.09 31.44
N LEU A 80 5.68 -15.64 30.83
CA LEU A 80 5.41 -15.52 29.41
C LEU A 80 5.35 -14.05 28.98
N ALA A 81 4.55 -13.23 29.68
CA ALA A 81 4.42 -11.82 29.37
C ALA A 81 5.74 -11.07 29.53
N ARG A 82 6.49 -11.36 30.63
CA ARG A 82 7.79 -10.76 30.85
C ARG A 82 8.77 -11.08 29.72
N TYR A 83 8.83 -12.34 29.28
CA TYR A 83 9.71 -12.76 28.20
C TYR A 83 9.33 -12.12 26.87
N ILE A 84 8.09 -12.28 26.44
CA ILE A 84 7.62 -11.83 25.12
C ILE A 84 7.70 -10.31 25.00
N LEU A 85 7.24 -9.55 25.99
CA LEU A 85 7.21 -8.09 25.92
C LEU A 85 8.59 -7.41 26.10
N THR A 86 9.63 -8.16 26.50
CA THR A 86 11.01 -7.64 26.49
C THR A 86 11.69 -7.73 25.12
N LEU A 87 11.12 -8.48 24.19
CA LEU A 87 11.63 -8.51 22.83
C LEU A 87 11.45 -7.15 22.16
N GLY A 88 12.53 -6.57 21.65
CA GLY A 88 12.57 -5.20 21.13
C GLY A 88 11.54 -4.90 20.05
N VAL A 89 11.10 -5.93 19.30
CA VAL A 89 10.05 -5.79 18.26
C VAL A 89 8.67 -5.46 18.85
N PHE A 90 8.42 -5.82 20.13
CA PHE A 90 7.15 -5.59 20.81
C PHE A 90 7.15 -4.40 21.78
N ARG A 91 8.16 -3.54 21.72
CA ARG A 91 8.31 -2.37 22.61
C ARG A 91 7.11 -1.42 22.67
N HIS A 92 6.28 -1.41 21.62
CA HIS A 92 5.08 -0.59 21.53
C HIS A 92 3.78 -1.35 21.86
N VAL A 93 3.87 -2.66 22.10
CA VAL A 93 2.74 -3.48 22.53
C VAL A 93 2.51 -3.26 24.02
N SER A 94 1.30 -2.86 24.41
CA SER A 94 0.94 -2.69 25.81
C SER A 94 0.68 -4.04 26.49
N LYS A 95 0.73 -4.06 27.83
CA LYS A 95 0.35 -5.25 28.61
C LYS A 95 -1.11 -5.60 28.43
N GLU A 96 -1.96 -4.60 28.29
CA GLU A 96 -3.40 -4.70 28.07
C GLU A 96 -3.69 -5.40 26.74
N ASP A 97 -2.99 -4.98 25.67
CA ASP A 97 -3.10 -5.62 24.35
C ASP A 97 -2.68 -7.08 24.39
N TYR A 98 -1.58 -7.36 25.10
CA TYR A 98 -1.11 -8.73 25.21
C TYR A 98 -2.07 -9.61 26.03
N LEU A 99 -2.64 -9.07 27.10
CA LEU A 99 -3.67 -9.77 27.88
C LEU A 99 -4.94 -10.03 27.06
N LEU A 100 -5.33 -9.10 26.21
CA LEU A 100 -6.46 -9.26 25.29
C LEU A 100 -6.18 -10.40 24.29
N LEU A 101 -4.98 -10.43 23.72
CA LEU A 101 -4.57 -11.54 22.85
C LEU A 101 -4.60 -12.88 23.57
N LEU A 102 -4.01 -12.99 24.77
CA LEU A 102 -3.98 -14.23 25.53
C LEU A 102 -5.38 -14.74 25.91
N ARG A 103 -6.31 -13.84 26.27
CA ARG A 103 -7.72 -14.22 26.52
C ARG A 103 -8.36 -14.79 25.26
N HIS A 104 -8.19 -14.11 24.15
CA HIS A 104 -8.73 -14.57 22.86
C HIS A 104 -8.17 -15.94 22.47
N MET A 105 -6.87 -16.18 22.70
CA MET A 105 -6.24 -17.47 22.45
C MET A 105 -6.81 -18.58 23.35
N LEU A 106 -7.10 -18.28 24.63
CA LEU A 106 -7.75 -19.19 25.56
C LEU A 106 -9.19 -19.51 25.09
N GLU A 107 -9.97 -18.50 24.81
CA GLU A 107 -11.37 -18.65 24.36
C GLU A 107 -11.50 -19.48 23.09
N ASN A 108 -10.51 -19.40 22.19
CA ASN A 108 -10.48 -20.13 20.94
C ASN A 108 -9.74 -21.48 21.01
N GLY A 109 -9.24 -21.89 22.19
CA GLY A 109 -8.54 -23.17 22.36
C GLY A 109 -7.17 -23.24 21.67
N GLN A 110 -6.56 -22.09 21.41
CA GLN A 110 -5.18 -22.01 20.90
C GLN A 110 -4.16 -22.30 22.02
N ILE A 111 -4.50 -21.85 23.21
CA ILE A 111 -3.77 -22.13 24.43
C ILE A 111 -4.77 -22.60 25.52
N GLU A 112 -4.27 -23.32 26.49
CA GLU A 112 -5.05 -23.81 27.63
C GLU A 112 -4.38 -23.48 28.97
N ARG A 113 -5.14 -23.57 30.03
CA ARG A 113 -4.62 -23.36 31.38
C ARG A 113 -4.57 -24.67 32.14
N GLY A 114 -3.38 -25.08 32.57
CA GLY A 114 -3.17 -26.24 33.44
C GLY A 114 -3.73 -26.03 34.84
N GLU A 115 -3.81 -27.11 35.61
CA GLU A 115 -4.29 -27.12 37.00
C GLU A 115 -3.48 -26.18 37.92
N ASP A 116 -2.19 -26.03 37.63
CA ASP A 116 -1.28 -25.13 38.34
C ASP A 116 -1.39 -23.68 37.92
N GLY A 117 -2.27 -23.38 36.95
CA GLY A 117 -2.48 -22.06 36.35
C GLY A 117 -1.44 -21.64 35.30
N ALA A 118 -0.52 -22.51 34.89
CA ALA A 118 0.37 -22.28 33.79
C ALA A 118 -0.39 -22.36 32.46
N LEU A 119 0.11 -21.67 31.45
CA LEU A 119 -0.39 -21.74 30.07
C LEU A 119 0.40 -22.79 29.29
N LEU A 120 -0.30 -23.52 28.45
CA LEU A 120 0.25 -24.52 27.52
C LEU A 120 -0.43 -24.37 26.17
N VAL A 121 0.14 -24.99 25.13
CA VAL A 121 -0.49 -25.03 23.82
C VAL A 121 -1.76 -25.87 23.91
N GLY A 122 -2.89 -25.34 23.47
CA GLY A 122 -4.17 -26.05 23.46
C GLY A 122 -4.36 -26.89 22.20
N ASP A 123 -5.40 -27.73 22.18
CA ASP A 123 -5.67 -28.70 21.12
C ASP A 123 -5.66 -28.03 19.69
N LYS A 124 -6.29 -26.88 19.55
CA LYS A 124 -6.28 -26.16 18.26
C LYS A 124 -4.93 -25.52 17.96
N GLY A 125 -4.19 -25.14 18.99
CA GLY A 125 -2.85 -24.60 18.88
C GLY A 125 -1.84 -25.64 18.42
N GLU A 126 -1.97 -26.90 18.86
CA GLU A 126 -1.11 -28.00 18.43
C GLU A 126 -1.16 -28.21 16.91
N ALA A 127 -2.35 -28.12 16.31
CA ALA A 127 -2.50 -28.22 14.86
C ALA A 127 -1.73 -27.10 14.13
N ALA A 128 -1.63 -25.91 14.72
CA ALA A 128 -0.89 -24.80 14.15
C ALA A 128 0.63 -24.99 14.31
N VAL A 129 1.12 -25.30 15.52
CA VAL A 129 2.58 -25.38 15.80
C VAL A 129 3.22 -26.62 15.19
N ASN A 130 2.47 -27.70 14.96
CA ASN A 130 2.95 -28.91 14.32
C ASN A 130 2.97 -28.82 12.77
N ASN A 131 2.41 -27.76 12.19
CA ASN A 131 2.50 -27.52 10.76
C ASN A 131 3.90 -26.96 10.42
N TYR A 132 4.56 -27.54 9.41
CA TYR A 132 5.87 -27.06 8.95
C TYR A 132 5.87 -25.56 8.55
N GLU A 133 4.74 -25.05 8.09
CA GLU A 133 4.56 -23.64 7.75
C GLU A 133 4.73 -22.73 8.98
N PHE A 134 4.55 -23.26 10.20
CA PHE A 134 4.73 -22.49 11.42
C PHE A 134 6.18 -22.02 11.63
N LEU A 135 7.16 -22.66 11.02
CA LEU A 135 8.57 -22.26 11.08
C LEU A 135 8.83 -20.88 10.46
N ALA A 136 7.94 -20.37 9.60
CA ALA A 136 8.04 -19.07 8.99
C ALA A 136 6.97 -18.11 9.53
N VAL A 137 7.36 -16.88 9.88
CA VAL A 137 6.45 -15.83 10.40
C VAL A 137 5.69 -15.09 9.30
N PHE A 138 6.09 -15.22 8.05
CA PHE A 138 5.45 -14.63 6.89
C PHE A 138 4.77 -15.69 6.03
N SER A 139 3.68 -15.31 5.39
CA SER A 139 3.02 -16.16 4.40
C SER A 139 3.94 -16.30 3.20
N VAL A 140 4.24 -17.51 2.81
CA VAL A 140 4.73 -17.76 1.45
C VAL A 140 3.50 -17.70 0.56
N PRO A 141 3.44 -16.81 -0.44
CA PRO A 141 2.31 -16.78 -1.37
C PRO A 141 2.13 -18.17 -1.97
N SER A 142 0.90 -18.65 -1.96
CA SER A 142 0.60 -19.91 -2.61
C SER A 142 0.77 -19.74 -4.10
N GLU A 143 1.72 -20.45 -4.69
CA GLU A 143 1.93 -20.42 -6.12
C GLU A 143 0.94 -21.34 -6.84
N TYR A 144 0.44 -20.86 -7.95
CA TYR A 144 -0.38 -21.64 -8.89
C TYR A 144 0.51 -22.11 -10.02
N SER A 145 0.58 -23.44 -10.22
CA SER A 145 1.29 -24.04 -11.36
C SER A 145 0.53 -23.73 -12.65
N VAL A 146 1.19 -23.08 -13.60
CA VAL A 146 0.64 -22.79 -14.93
C VAL A 146 1.05 -23.89 -15.88
N ARG A 147 0.06 -24.54 -16.49
CA ARG A 147 0.26 -25.72 -17.34
C ARG A 147 -0.35 -25.55 -18.72
N CYS A 148 0.42 -25.87 -19.74
CA CYS A 148 -0.09 -26.06 -21.10
C CYS A 148 -0.03 -27.55 -21.45
N ASN A 149 -1.18 -28.18 -21.63
CA ASN A 149 -1.29 -29.63 -21.74
C ASN A 149 -0.68 -30.35 -20.51
N ALA A 150 0.34 -31.18 -20.71
CA ALA A 150 1.01 -31.89 -19.63
C ALA A 150 2.26 -31.16 -19.06
N GLU A 151 2.69 -30.09 -19.69
CA GLU A 151 3.93 -29.38 -19.34
C GLU A 151 3.67 -28.19 -18.42
N GLU A 152 4.48 -28.05 -17.36
CA GLU A 152 4.47 -26.88 -16.51
C GLU A 152 5.34 -25.79 -17.12
N ILE A 153 4.74 -24.61 -17.35
CA ILE A 153 5.40 -23.45 -17.96
C ILE A 153 6.09 -22.59 -16.92
N GLY A 154 5.54 -22.57 -15.71
CA GLY A 154 5.99 -21.76 -14.59
C GLY A 154 4.92 -21.60 -13.51
N THR A 155 5.13 -20.67 -12.58
CA THR A 155 4.21 -20.42 -11.48
C THR A 155 3.77 -18.96 -11.45
N VAL A 156 2.57 -18.68 -10.88
CA VAL A 156 2.07 -17.34 -10.61
C VAL A 156 1.48 -17.29 -9.21
N GLN A 157 1.61 -16.16 -8.52
CA GLN A 157 1.14 -15.99 -7.14
C GLN A 157 -0.36 -15.72 -7.05
N THR A 158 -0.94 -15.12 -8.08
CA THR A 158 -2.37 -14.78 -8.13
C THR A 158 -3.04 -15.58 -9.25
N PRO A 159 -4.16 -16.26 -8.98
CA PRO A 159 -4.88 -16.96 -10.02
C PRO A 159 -5.55 -15.99 -10.98
N PHE A 160 -5.43 -16.24 -12.25
CA PHE A 160 -6.16 -15.52 -13.28
C PHE A 160 -7.49 -16.23 -13.58
N PRO A 161 -8.58 -15.48 -13.75
CA PRO A 161 -9.87 -16.07 -14.12
C PRO A 161 -9.82 -16.70 -15.52
N GLU A 162 -10.74 -17.60 -15.81
CA GLU A 162 -10.89 -18.17 -17.15
C GLU A 162 -11.03 -17.08 -18.21
N LYS A 163 -10.44 -17.33 -19.38
CA LYS A 163 -10.32 -16.39 -20.52
C LYS A 163 -9.42 -15.18 -20.27
N ALA A 164 -8.84 -15.00 -19.08
CA ALA A 164 -7.83 -13.98 -18.87
C ALA A 164 -6.59 -14.28 -19.72
N GLN A 165 -5.99 -13.23 -20.24
CA GLN A 165 -4.75 -13.30 -21.03
C GLN A 165 -3.60 -12.70 -20.24
N PHE A 166 -2.48 -13.43 -20.20
CA PHE A 166 -1.28 -12.97 -19.50
C PHE A 166 -0.03 -13.50 -20.20
N ALA A 167 1.14 -12.93 -19.90
CA ALA A 167 2.41 -13.42 -20.38
C ALA A 167 3.17 -14.15 -19.27
N LEU A 168 3.76 -15.30 -19.59
CA LEU A 168 4.62 -16.06 -18.72
C LEU A 168 5.71 -16.72 -19.60
N ALA A 169 6.94 -16.77 -19.07
CA ALA A 169 8.10 -17.33 -19.81
C ALA A 169 8.29 -16.72 -21.21
N GLY A 170 8.00 -15.42 -21.38
CA GLY A 170 8.18 -14.70 -22.64
C GLY A 170 7.12 -14.97 -23.72
N GLN A 171 6.05 -15.67 -23.40
CA GLN A 171 4.94 -16.01 -24.30
C GLN A 171 3.61 -15.54 -23.74
N ALA A 172 2.62 -15.35 -24.61
CA ALA A 172 1.25 -14.96 -24.23
C ALA A 172 0.36 -16.20 -24.09
N TRP A 173 -0.43 -16.21 -23.03
CA TRP A 173 -1.29 -17.34 -22.65
C TRP A 173 -2.70 -16.86 -22.35
N GLU A 174 -3.67 -17.69 -22.66
CA GLU A 174 -5.07 -17.51 -22.25
C GLU A 174 -5.49 -18.65 -21.34
N VAL A 175 -6.08 -18.31 -20.18
CA VAL A 175 -6.57 -19.29 -19.20
C VAL A 175 -7.75 -20.07 -19.81
N THR A 176 -7.64 -21.38 -19.83
CA THR A 176 -8.69 -22.29 -20.27
C THR A 176 -9.47 -22.89 -19.10
N GLU A 177 -8.79 -23.12 -17.96
CA GLU A 177 -9.39 -23.71 -16.77
C GLU A 177 -8.60 -23.28 -15.53
N LEU A 178 -9.29 -23.09 -14.39
CA LEU A 178 -8.71 -22.74 -13.10
C LEU A 178 -9.13 -23.76 -12.04
N ASP A 179 -8.17 -24.55 -11.55
CA ASP A 179 -8.36 -25.45 -10.40
C ASP A 179 -7.78 -24.80 -9.13
N LEU A 180 -8.66 -24.22 -8.33
CA LEU A 180 -8.30 -23.56 -7.07
C LEU A 180 -7.87 -24.57 -5.99
N LYS A 181 -8.34 -25.82 -6.02
CA LYS A 181 -8.01 -26.85 -5.01
C LYS A 181 -6.59 -27.37 -5.19
N GLU A 182 -6.26 -27.71 -6.42
CA GLU A 182 -4.94 -28.23 -6.80
C GLU A 182 -3.95 -27.12 -7.13
N ARG A 183 -4.41 -25.86 -7.08
CA ARG A 183 -3.63 -24.66 -7.42
C ARG A 183 -2.98 -24.78 -8.80
N ARG A 184 -3.78 -25.11 -9.80
CA ARG A 184 -3.36 -25.25 -11.20
C ARG A 184 -4.15 -24.32 -12.10
N ILE A 185 -3.45 -23.74 -13.06
CA ILE A 185 -4.02 -22.90 -14.12
C ILE A 185 -3.68 -23.57 -15.44
N PHE A 186 -4.68 -24.02 -16.15
CA PHE A 186 -4.49 -24.55 -17.49
C PHE A 186 -4.61 -23.43 -18.51
N VAL A 187 -3.68 -23.41 -19.46
CA VAL A 187 -3.59 -22.33 -20.45
C VAL A 187 -3.38 -22.87 -21.84
N LYS A 188 -3.76 -22.06 -22.83
CA LYS A 188 -3.40 -22.28 -24.23
C LYS A 188 -2.53 -21.12 -24.72
N HIS A 189 -1.59 -21.40 -25.60
CA HIS A 189 -0.78 -20.39 -26.25
C HIS A 189 -1.64 -19.51 -27.18
N ILE A 190 -1.43 -18.19 -27.11
CA ILE A 190 -2.05 -17.23 -28.02
C ILE A 190 -0.95 -16.43 -28.74
N PRO A 191 -1.14 -16.12 -30.05
CA PRO A 191 -0.20 -15.26 -30.75
C PRO A 191 -0.33 -13.84 -30.25
N GLY A 192 0.81 -13.17 -30.01
CA GLY A 192 0.86 -11.78 -29.61
C GLY A 192 1.72 -11.53 -28.39
N ILE A 193 1.84 -10.27 -28.00
CA ILE A 193 2.49 -9.86 -26.76
C ILE A 193 1.40 -9.43 -25.79
N SER A 194 1.11 -10.25 -24.80
CA SER A 194 0.25 -9.83 -23.70
C SER A 194 1.06 -8.95 -22.73
N ALA A 195 0.51 -7.82 -22.35
CA ALA A 195 1.10 -7.02 -21.28
C ALA A 195 0.83 -7.75 -19.94
N ASN A 196 1.88 -8.24 -19.31
CA ASN A 196 1.75 -8.72 -17.95
C ASN A 196 1.51 -7.55 -17.03
N MET A 197 0.41 -7.58 -16.32
CA MET A 197 0.35 -6.94 -15.03
C MET A 197 0.84 -7.97 -14.00
N TRP A 198 2.10 -7.87 -13.60
CA TRP A 198 2.54 -8.42 -12.34
C TRP A 198 1.80 -7.63 -11.27
N GLN A 199 0.74 -8.20 -10.73
CA GLN A 199 0.18 -7.69 -9.51
C GLN A 199 1.09 -8.20 -8.39
N ASP A 200 2.00 -7.33 -7.96
CA ASP A 200 2.67 -7.52 -6.69
C ASP A 200 1.60 -7.37 -5.61
N THR A 201 1.36 -8.44 -4.85
CA THR A 201 0.42 -8.44 -3.73
C THR A 201 1.06 -7.89 -2.45
N GLY A 202 2.27 -7.32 -2.57
CA GLY A 202 2.94 -6.63 -1.49
C GLY A 202 2.17 -5.38 -1.07
N ASN A 203 2.05 -5.14 0.22
CA ASN A 203 1.60 -3.86 0.77
C ASN A 203 2.67 -2.80 0.49
N GLU A 204 2.76 -2.36 -0.75
CA GLU A 204 3.71 -1.35 -1.15
C GLU A 204 3.19 0.02 -0.72
N TYR A 205 3.98 0.69 0.11
CA TYR A 205 3.74 2.07 0.54
C TYR A 205 4.71 2.99 -0.16
N VAL A 206 4.22 4.12 -0.61
CA VAL A 206 5.05 5.20 -1.14
C VAL A 206 5.24 6.25 -0.05
N HIS A 207 6.47 6.61 0.23
CA HIS A 207 6.78 7.66 1.21
C HIS A 207 6.43 9.05 0.68
N THR A 208 5.95 9.95 1.55
CA THR A 208 5.56 11.33 1.18
C THR A 208 6.69 12.07 0.46
N LYS A 209 7.94 11.85 0.82
CA LYS A 209 9.09 12.47 0.15
C LYS A 209 9.19 12.09 -1.34
N VAL A 210 8.81 10.86 -1.70
CA VAL A 210 8.73 10.43 -3.12
C VAL A 210 7.62 11.19 -3.82
N MET A 211 6.44 11.29 -3.21
CA MET A 211 5.30 12.04 -3.78
C MET A 211 5.60 13.53 -3.93
N LYS A 212 6.28 14.15 -2.96
CA LYS A 212 6.75 15.55 -3.07
C LYS A 212 7.79 15.72 -4.19
N LYS A 213 8.67 14.74 -4.40
CA LYS A 213 9.62 14.78 -5.51
C LYS A 213 8.91 14.60 -6.86
N ILE A 214 7.89 13.75 -6.95
CA ILE A 214 7.00 13.66 -8.13
C ILE A 214 6.39 15.04 -8.42
N GLN A 215 5.86 15.71 -7.41
CA GLN A 215 5.31 17.06 -7.52
C GLN A 215 6.34 18.05 -8.05
N GLU A 216 7.57 18.03 -7.53
CA GLU A 216 8.68 18.87 -7.99
C GLU A 216 9.03 18.59 -9.46
N VAL A 217 9.16 17.32 -9.86
CA VAL A 217 9.41 16.89 -11.24
C VAL A 217 8.34 17.40 -12.21
N LEU A 218 7.07 17.32 -11.80
CA LEU A 218 5.95 17.79 -12.63
C LEU A 218 5.89 19.31 -12.77
N ARG A 219 6.36 20.05 -11.77
CA ARG A 219 6.42 21.53 -11.76
C ARG A 219 7.62 22.07 -12.54
N SER A 220 8.71 21.31 -12.55
CA SER A 220 9.96 21.72 -13.17
C SER A 220 9.89 21.65 -14.68
N ASP A 221 10.58 22.55 -15.37
CA ASP A 221 10.88 22.49 -16.81
C ASP A 221 12.30 21.96 -17.07
N GLU A 222 12.99 21.49 -16.03
CA GLU A 222 14.35 20.95 -16.11
C GLU A 222 14.41 19.71 -17.01
N GLU A 223 15.38 19.67 -17.91
CA GLU A 223 15.74 18.49 -18.68
C GLU A 223 16.76 17.64 -17.94
N TYR A 224 16.49 16.34 -17.85
CA TYR A 224 17.36 15.41 -17.15
C TYR A 224 18.24 14.65 -18.13
N ALA A 225 19.56 14.75 -17.96
CA ALA A 225 20.55 14.16 -18.86
C ALA A 225 20.50 12.60 -18.91
N PHE A 226 19.92 11.96 -17.91
CA PHE A 226 19.76 10.51 -17.88
C PHE A 226 18.54 10.00 -18.67
N LEU A 227 17.69 10.90 -19.20
CA LEU A 227 16.57 10.54 -20.05
C LEU A 227 16.99 10.61 -21.53
N ASP A 228 16.56 9.64 -22.31
CA ASP A 228 16.64 9.72 -23.76
C ASP A 228 15.60 10.71 -24.32
N GLU A 229 15.66 11.01 -25.61
CA GLU A 229 14.79 12.02 -26.25
C GLU A 229 13.30 11.63 -26.20
N ALA A 230 12.98 10.33 -26.27
CA ALA A 230 11.60 9.86 -26.18
C ALA A 230 11.05 10.06 -24.76
N ALA A 231 11.84 9.74 -23.74
CA ALA A 231 11.49 9.95 -22.33
C ALA A 231 11.39 11.44 -21.97
N LYS A 232 12.30 12.30 -22.46
CA LYS A 232 12.20 13.76 -22.29
C LYS A 232 10.90 14.29 -22.88
N LYS A 233 10.59 13.92 -24.13
CA LYS A 233 9.34 14.32 -24.78
C LYS A 233 8.13 13.85 -23.96
N ARG A 234 8.11 12.59 -23.51
CA ARG A 234 7.00 12.04 -22.71
C ARG A 234 6.83 12.81 -21.40
N LEU A 235 7.92 13.09 -20.67
CA LEU A 235 7.86 13.86 -19.44
C LEU A 235 7.27 15.26 -19.69
N ASN A 236 7.68 15.93 -20.77
CA ASN A 236 7.15 17.25 -21.13
C ASN A 236 5.67 17.19 -21.52
N ASP A 237 5.20 16.11 -22.18
CA ASP A 237 3.79 15.90 -22.48
C ASP A 237 2.95 15.74 -21.21
N ILE A 238 3.45 14.96 -20.23
CA ILE A 238 2.80 14.80 -18.91
C ILE A 238 2.76 16.12 -18.16
N ARG A 239 3.86 16.87 -18.11
CA ARG A 239 3.93 18.21 -17.49
C ARG A 239 2.92 19.17 -18.11
N ARG A 240 2.79 19.16 -19.44
CA ARG A 240 1.83 19.97 -20.18
C ARG A 240 0.39 19.56 -19.84
N ALA A 241 0.10 18.26 -19.81
CA ALA A 241 -1.22 17.76 -19.42
C ALA A 241 -1.61 18.18 -18.00
N CYS A 242 -0.68 18.12 -17.05
CA CYS A 242 -0.89 18.60 -15.69
C CYS A 242 -1.19 20.10 -15.63
N ARG A 243 -0.45 20.93 -16.39
CA ARG A 243 -0.69 22.38 -16.47
C ARG A 243 -2.04 22.70 -17.12
N ASN A 244 -2.39 22.02 -18.19
CA ASN A 244 -3.66 22.25 -18.89
C ASN A 244 -4.86 21.83 -18.02
N ALA A 245 -4.78 20.74 -17.28
CA ALA A 245 -5.82 20.34 -16.34
C ALA A 245 -6.04 21.39 -15.24
N ALA A 246 -4.99 22.06 -14.81
CA ALA A 246 -5.09 23.16 -13.85
C ALA A 246 -5.78 24.41 -14.45
N LEU A 247 -5.53 24.69 -15.73
CA LEU A 247 -6.12 25.85 -16.42
C LEU A 247 -7.58 25.63 -16.84
N SER A 248 -7.97 24.39 -17.17
CA SER A 248 -9.35 24.06 -17.54
C SER A 248 -10.36 24.14 -16.38
N THR A 249 -9.88 24.16 -15.14
CA THR A 249 -10.68 24.35 -13.93
C THR A 249 -10.73 25.80 -13.45
N SER A 250 -10.37 26.74 -14.29
CA SER A 250 -10.35 28.17 -14.01
C SER A 250 -11.77 28.73 -13.87
N SER A 251 -12.41 28.52 -12.73
CA SER A 251 -13.43 29.43 -12.25
C SER A 251 -12.85 30.23 -11.07
N VAL A 252 -12.81 31.53 -11.23
CA VAL A 252 -12.78 32.64 -10.25
C VAL A 252 -11.98 32.51 -8.93
N ILE A 253 -11.73 31.31 -8.40
CA ILE A 253 -11.03 31.09 -7.11
C ILE A 253 -9.50 30.98 -7.29
N SER A 254 -9.01 30.77 -8.53
CA SER A 254 -7.57 30.67 -8.81
C SER A 254 -6.79 31.97 -8.59
N GLU A 255 -7.45 33.13 -8.57
CA GLU A 255 -6.77 34.42 -8.35
C GLU A 255 -6.39 34.66 -6.89
N ARG A 256 -7.15 34.14 -5.92
CA ARG A 256 -6.84 34.34 -4.49
C ARG A 256 -5.81 33.38 -3.91
N ILE A 257 -5.63 32.20 -4.53
CA ILE A 257 -4.63 31.20 -4.14
C ILE A 257 -3.34 31.34 -4.96
N ALA A 258 -3.39 32.01 -6.12
CA ALA A 258 -2.27 32.26 -6.99
C ALA A 258 -1.18 33.12 -6.36
N ASP A 259 -1.51 33.97 -5.37
CA ASP A 259 -0.55 34.85 -4.70
C ASP A 259 0.32 34.14 -3.66
N SER A 260 0.01 32.91 -3.28
CA SER A 260 0.79 32.17 -2.27
C SER A 260 1.48 30.91 -2.76
N ALA A 261 1.19 30.40 -3.97
CA ALA A 261 1.97 29.31 -4.58
C ALA A 261 1.70 29.22 -6.09
N PRO A 262 2.70 29.34 -6.96
CA PRO A 262 2.50 29.25 -8.41
C PRO A 262 2.16 27.82 -8.82
N GLY A 263 1.00 27.65 -9.42
CA GLY A 263 0.65 26.54 -10.32
C GLY A 263 0.46 25.15 -9.71
N PHE A 264 -0.56 24.43 -10.24
CA PHE A 264 -0.63 22.97 -10.13
C PHE A 264 0.77 22.34 -10.39
N PRO A 265 1.19 21.38 -9.59
CA PRO A 265 0.48 20.58 -8.61
C PRO A 265 0.80 21.00 -7.16
N GLY A 266 0.00 21.84 -6.58
CA GLY A 266 0.19 22.34 -5.23
C GLY A 266 -1.00 22.10 -4.32
N GLY A 267 -1.43 20.85 -4.15
CA GLY A 267 -2.57 20.54 -3.30
C GLY A 267 -3.90 21.07 -3.85
N LYS A 268 -4.06 21.14 -5.16
CA LYS A 268 -5.28 21.66 -5.78
C LYS A 268 -6.37 20.62 -5.84
N VAL A 269 -7.59 21.14 -5.66
CA VAL A 269 -8.83 20.43 -5.92
C VAL A 269 -9.25 20.74 -7.36
N VAL A 270 -9.50 19.69 -8.14
CA VAL A 270 -10.01 19.78 -9.50
C VAL A 270 -11.44 19.27 -9.51
N GLN A 271 -12.38 20.09 -9.98
CA GLN A 271 -13.77 19.67 -10.17
C GLN A 271 -13.89 18.94 -11.53
N ILE A 272 -14.29 17.67 -11.46
CA ILE A 272 -14.48 16.82 -12.64
C ILE A 272 -15.93 16.88 -13.12
N THR A 273 -16.87 16.79 -12.18
CA THR A 273 -18.32 16.96 -12.42
C THR A 273 -18.90 17.82 -11.29
N PRO A 274 -20.16 18.26 -11.38
CA PRO A 274 -20.79 19.03 -10.30
C PRO A 274 -20.72 18.38 -8.91
N THR A 275 -20.59 17.04 -8.85
CA THR A 275 -20.55 16.26 -7.59
C THR A 275 -19.28 15.45 -7.40
N LEU A 276 -18.30 15.57 -8.29
CA LEU A 276 -17.02 14.83 -8.23
C LEU A 276 -15.85 15.79 -8.29
N TYR A 277 -15.06 15.77 -7.24
CA TYR A 277 -13.81 16.51 -7.13
C TYR A 277 -12.63 15.55 -7.03
N THR A 278 -11.47 15.99 -7.46
CA THR A 278 -10.21 15.25 -7.33
C THR A 278 -9.20 16.10 -6.59
N VAL A 279 -8.68 15.60 -5.48
CA VAL A 279 -7.67 16.26 -4.65
C VAL A 279 -6.31 15.61 -4.93
N PHE A 280 -5.29 16.42 -5.26
CA PHE A 280 -3.92 15.96 -5.48
C PHE A 280 -3.01 16.41 -4.32
N PRO A 281 -2.96 15.66 -3.21
CA PRO A 281 -2.24 16.11 -2.01
C PRO A 281 -0.73 15.89 -2.11
N PHE A 282 -0.28 15.04 -3.02
CA PHE A 282 1.10 14.57 -3.12
C PHE A 282 1.65 14.09 -1.76
N LEU A 283 0.84 13.32 -1.07
CA LEU A 283 1.17 12.65 0.17
C LEU A 283 1.53 11.18 -0.08
N GLY A 284 2.33 10.61 0.79
CA GLY A 284 2.57 9.18 0.80
C GLY A 284 1.31 8.38 1.14
N THR A 285 1.35 7.07 0.88
CA THR A 285 0.17 6.20 0.98
C THR A 285 -0.54 6.33 2.33
N ARG A 286 0.20 6.29 3.46
CA ARG A 286 -0.37 6.35 4.81
C ARG A 286 -0.98 7.70 5.16
N ALA A 287 -0.31 8.79 4.76
CA ALA A 287 -0.80 10.14 4.97
C ALA A 287 -2.05 10.41 4.08
N CYS A 288 -2.05 9.87 2.86
CA CYS A 288 -3.16 9.96 1.93
C CYS A 288 -4.39 9.18 2.45
N MET A 289 -4.17 7.99 3.04
CA MET A 289 -5.23 7.21 3.70
C MET A 289 -5.79 7.95 4.92
N ALA A 290 -4.93 8.57 5.74
CA ALA A 290 -5.37 9.38 6.88
C ALA A 290 -6.25 10.56 6.42
N LEU A 291 -5.85 11.26 5.34
CA LEU A 291 -6.63 12.34 4.76
C LEU A 291 -8.00 11.85 4.24
N MET A 292 -8.03 10.70 3.59
CA MET A 292 -9.29 10.09 3.14
C MET A 292 -10.25 9.82 4.32
N TYR A 293 -9.75 9.23 5.42
CA TYR A 293 -10.59 8.95 6.58
C TYR A 293 -11.07 10.23 7.26
N GLU A 294 -10.24 11.25 7.36
CA GLU A 294 -10.64 12.54 7.92
C GLU A 294 -11.70 13.22 7.06
N LEU A 295 -11.55 13.23 5.74
CA LEU A 295 -12.57 13.75 4.83
C LEU A 295 -13.90 12.97 4.95
N ARG A 296 -13.85 11.64 5.08
CA ARG A 296 -15.04 10.82 5.32
C ARG A 296 -15.73 11.16 6.64
N GLN A 297 -14.96 11.39 7.69
CA GLN A 297 -15.50 11.78 8.99
C GLN A 297 -16.20 13.14 8.95
N ARG A 298 -15.73 14.04 8.09
CA ARG A 298 -16.36 15.35 7.81
C ARG A 298 -17.56 15.25 6.85
N GLY A 299 -17.92 14.04 6.40
CA GLY A 299 -19.09 13.79 5.56
C GLY A 299 -18.86 13.91 4.06
N PHE A 300 -17.60 13.86 3.61
CA PHE A 300 -17.26 13.77 2.18
C PHE A 300 -17.10 12.31 1.75
N GLY A 301 -17.57 11.96 0.57
CA GLY A 301 -17.40 10.62 -0.02
C GLY A 301 -16.00 10.45 -0.64
N ALA A 302 -14.96 10.40 0.20
CA ALA A 302 -13.58 10.37 -0.24
C ALA A 302 -13.06 8.94 -0.47
N ASN A 303 -12.33 8.72 -1.57
CA ASN A 303 -11.62 7.48 -1.88
C ASN A 303 -10.25 7.79 -2.47
N VAL A 304 -9.21 7.08 -2.00
CA VAL A 304 -7.88 7.20 -2.60
C VAL A 304 -7.88 6.46 -3.94
N TRP A 305 -7.47 7.15 -5.00
CA TRP A 305 -7.21 6.54 -6.29
C TRP A 305 -5.73 6.17 -6.39
N LEU A 306 -5.46 4.89 -6.58
CA LEU A 306 -4.13 4.34 -6.70
C LEU A 306 -3.84 4.00 -8.17
N HIS A 307 -2.70 4.47 -8.70
CA HIS A 307 -2.11 3.85 -9.87
C HIS A 307 -1.20 2.73 -9.38
N ARG A 308 -1.67 1.49 -9.46
CA ARG A 308 -1.08 0.35 -8.75
C ARG A 308 -1.02 0.65 -7.25
N TYR A 309 0.13 1.01 -6.70
CA TYR A 309 0.36 1.39 -5.29
C TYR A 309 0.63 2.88 -5.07
N ILE A 310 0.76 3.68 -6.15
CA ILE A 310 1.05 5.12 -6.06
C ILE A 310 -0.23 5.88 -5.72
N PRO A 311 -0.31 6.62 -4.60
CA PRO A 311 -1.48 7.38 -4.21
C PRO A 311 -1.54 8.70 -4.99
N VAL A 312 -2.07 8.65 -6.20
CA VAL A 312 -2.06 9.78 -7.14
C VAL A 312 -2.98 10.90 -6.64
N CYS A 313 -4.21 10.55 -6.25
CA CYS A 313 -5.19 11.53 -5.83
C CYS A 313 -6.26 10.92 -4.90
N ILE A 314 -7.10 11.79 -4.32
CA ILE A 314 -8.31 11.41 -3.63
C ILE A 314 -9.50 11.88 -4.45
N GLU A 315 -10.34 10.97 -4.91
CA GLU A 315 -11.63 11.27 -5.50
C GLU A 315 -12.64 11.55 -4.38
N VAL A 316 -13.29 12.71 -4.45
CA VAL A 316 -14.26 13.15 -3.46
C VAL A 316 -15.61 13.33 -4.13
N LYS A 317 -16.54 12.43 -3.82
CA LYS A 317 -17.93 12.52 -4.28
C LYS A 317 -18.77 13.19 -3.21
N THR A 318 -19.35 14.35 -3.54
CA THR A 318 -20.13 15.14 -2.59
C THR A 318 -21.08 16.10 -3.31
N ASP A 319 -22.19 16.44 -2.66
CA ASP A 319 -23.12 17.50 -3.09
C ASP A 319 -22.72 18.88 -2.51
N ARG A 320 -21.66 18.93 -1.71
CA ARG A 320 -21.15 20.17 -1.13
C ARG A 320 -20.33 20.95 -2.15
N SER A 321 -20.23 22.24 -1.93
CA SER A 321 -19.48 23.15 -2.80
C SER A 321 -17.96 22.93 -2.72
N LEU A 322 -17.25 23.37 -3.75
CA LEU A 322 -15.79 23.41 -3.77
C LEU A 322 -15.22 24.18 -2.57
N ALA A 323 -15.83 25.31 -2.22
CA ALA A 323 -15.37 26.14 -1.09
C ALA A 323 -15.46 25.43 0.26
N GLU A 324 -16.47 24.59 0.48
CA GLU A 324 -16.56 23.77 1.70
C GLU A 324 -15.47 22.70 1.75
N LEU A 325 -15.13 22.08 0.62
CA LEU A 325 -14.04 21.10 0.55
C LEU A 325 -12.68 21.78 0.79
N GLU A 326 -12.44 22.94 0.21
CA GLU A 326 -11.21 23.72 0.43
C GLU A 326 -11.08 24.19 1.87
N THR A 327 -12.20 24.61 2.49
CA THR A 327 -12.24 24.97 3.92
C THR A 327 -11.89 23.75 4.78
N ALA A 328 -12.48 22.59 4.50
CA ALA A 328 -12.18 21.37 5.22
C ALA A 328 -10.70 20.98 5.12
N LEU A 329 -10.10 21.06 3.92
CA LEU A 329 -8.68 20.78 3.71
C LEU A 329 -7.78 21.78 4.47
N SER A 330 -8.16 23.05 4.50
CA SER A 330 -7.44 24.10 5.23
C SER A 330 -7.51 23.88 6.75
N GLU A 331 -8.65 23.49 7.26
CA GLU A 331 -8.83 23.13 8.68
C GLU A 331 -8.01 21.89 9.06
N ILE A 332 -8.01 20.85 8.20
CA ILE A 332 -7.21 19.64 8.42
C ILE A 332 -5.71 20.00 8.48
N LYS A 333 -5.26 20.86 7.58
CA LYS A 333 -3.88 21.35 7.59
C LYS A 333 -3.54 22.09 8.88
N LEU A 334 -4.44 22.95 9.35
CA LEU A 334 -4.22 23.80 10.52
C LEU A 334 -4.28 23.00 11.84
N HIS A 335 -5.29 22.15 11.99
CA HIS A 335 -5.61 21.48 13.25
C HIS A 335 -5.20 20.01 13.30
N GLY A 336 -4.86 19.40 12.14
CA GLY A 336 -4.60 17.97 12.04
C GLY A 336 -5.86 17.13 12.13
N ALA A 337 -5.67 15.85 12.44
CA ALA A 337 -6.73 14.87 12.65
C ALA A 337 -6.34 13.91 13.78
N ASP A 338 -7.31 13.52 14.59
CA ASP A 338 -7.12 12.44 15.57
C ASP A 338 -7.46 11.10 14.92
N LYS A 339 -6.44 10.35 14.50
CA LYS A 339 -6.58 9.07 13.83
C LYS A 339 -7.33 8.01 14.65
N TYR A 340 -7.37 8.14 15.99
CA TYR A 340 -8.08 7.22 16.87
C TYR A 340 -9.59 7.38 16.82
N THR A 341 -10.07 8.51 16.30
CA THR A 341 -11.51 8.76 16.10
C THR A 341 -12.02 8.25 14.77
N PHE A 342 -11.15 7.81 13.87
CA PHE A 342 -11.54 7.34 12.54
C PHE A 342 -12.41 6.09 12.60
N ARG A 343 -13.46 6.08 11.79
CA ARG A 343 -14.31 4.91 11.60
C ARG A 343 -13.66 3.93 10.63
N ILE A 344 -12.85 3.03 11.17
CA ILE A 344 -12.19 1.99 10.41
C ILE A 344 -13.17 0.84 10.15
N PRO A 345 -13.31 0.38 8.89
CA PRO A 345 -14.14 -0.77 8.56
C PRO A 345 -13.66 -2.05 9.25
N ASP A 346 -14.58 -2.98 9.54
CA ASP A 346 -14.22 -4.25 10.16
C ASP A 346 -13.39 -5.19 9.25
N ASN A 347 -13.46 -4.94 7.94
CA ASN A 347 -12.70 -5.65 6.92
C ASN A 347 -11.44 -4.90 6.47
N CYS A 348 -10.85 -4.05 7.34
CA CYS A 348 -9.58 -3.41 7.04
C CYS A 348 -8.51 -4.47 6.76
N GLU A 349 -7.85 -4.36 5.61
CA GLU A 349 -6.81 -5.30 5.21
C GLU A 349 -5.52 -5.00 5.95
N ILE A 350 -5.03 -5.98 6.69
CA ILE A 350 -3.75 -5.96 7.38
C ILE A 350 -2.99 -7.21 6.95
N SER A 351 -1.76 -7.04 6.49
CA SER A 351 -0.91 -8.17 6.15
C SER A 351 -0.40 -8.86 7.41
N GLY A 352 -0.68 -10.16 7.53
CA GLY A 352 -0.16 -10.97 8.64
C GLY A 352 -0.66 -12.40 8.56
N LYS A 353 0.28 -13.36 8.62
CA LYS A 353 0.00 -14.80 8.46
C LYS A 353 -0.99 -15.35 9.49
N TYR A 354 -0.98 -14.79 10.70
CA TYR A 354 -1.77 -15.28 11.82
C TYR A 354 -2.88 -14.32 12.23
N ASN A 355 -3.33 -13.44 11.33
CA ASN A 355 -4.38 -12.45 11.63
C ASN A 355 -5.71 -13.08 12.02
N ASP A 356 -6.02 -14.27 11.53
CA ASP A 356 -7.23 -15.02 11.88
C ASP A 356 -7.28 -15.41 13.38
N TYR A 357 -6.14 -15.40 14.05
CA TYR A 357 -6.02 -15.70 15.48
C TYR A 357 -5.91 -14.43 16.34
N ILE A 358 -6.03 -13.25 15.75
CA ILE A 358 -5.91 -11.95 16.42
C ILE A 358 -7.30 -11.34 16.63
N PRO A 359 -7.62 -10.83 17.84
CA PRO A 359 -8.87 -10.10 18.06
C PRO A 359 -9.00 -8.92 17.10
N ARG A 360 -10.19 -8.71 16.53
CA ARG A 360 -10.47 -7.60 15.61
C ARG A 360 -10.13 -6.24 16.21
N GLU A 361 -10.32 -6.06 17.51
CA GLU A 361 -9.95 -4.84 18.22
C GLU A 361 -8.46 -4.54 18.09
N LEU A 362 -7.59 -5.53 18.24
CA LEU A 362 -6.14 -5.38 18.06
C LEU A 362 -5.78 -5.12 16.58
N LEU A 363 -6.42 -5.80 15.64
CA LEU A 363 -6.21 -5.54 14.23
C LEU A 363 -6.60 -4.11 13.86
N ARG A 364 -7.73 -3.59 14.36
CA ARG A 364 -8.11 -2.17 14.14
C ARG A 364 -7.09 -1.21 14.74
N LYS A 365 -6.60 -1.48 15.94
CA LYS A 365 -5.55 -0.69 16.58
C LYS A 365 -4.26 -0.73 15.77
N GLN A 366 -3.84 -1.89 15.28
CA GLN A 366 -2.71 -2.03 14.37
C GLN A 366 -2.90 -1.21 13.10
N TYR A 367 -4.10 -1.27 12.50
CA TYR A 367 -4.39 -0.50 11.28
C TYR A 367 -4.20 1.00 11.51
N VAL A 368 -4.74 1.53 12.59
CA VAL A 368 -4.60 2.96 12.94
C VAL A 368 -3.14 3.36 13.16
N GLU A 369 -2.36 2.50 13.86
CA GLU A 369 -0.97 2.82 14.20
C GLU A 369 0.00 2.63 13.04
N ASP A 370 -0.22 1.60 12.23
CA ASP A 370 0.75 1.15 11.25
C ASP A 370 0.41 1.53 9.81
N TYR A 371 -0.86 1.84 9.52
CA TYR A 371 -1.33 2.13 8.17
C TYR A 371 -1.81 3.56 7.96
N LEU A 372 -1.91 4.36 9.03
CA LEU A 372 -2.33 5.77 8.96
C LEU A 372 -1.26 6.68 9.57
N ASP A 373 -0.93 7.76 8.85
CA ASP A 373 0.02 8.78 9.32
C ASP A 373 -0.62 10.17 9.28
N ALA A 374 -1.33 10.49 10.37
CA ALA A 374 -2.00 11.79 10.52
C ALA A 374 -1.02 12.96 10.72
N GLU A 375 0.16 12.70 11.33
CA GLU A 375 1.18 13.72 11.53
C GLU A 375 1.84 14.09 10.20
N ASP A 376 2.22 13.10 9.39
CA ASP A 376 2.78 13.33 8.07
C ASP A 376 1.75 14.00 7.15
N MET A 377 0.48 13.59 7.23
CA MET A 377 -0.63 14.24 6.53
C MET A 377 -0.69 15.73 6.87
N GLN A 378 -0.77 16.10 8.15
CA GLN A 378 -0.89 17.48 8.59
C GLN A 378 0.31 18.32 8.17
N ARG A 379 1.52 17.77 8.36
CA ARG A 379 2.76 18.47 8.05
C ARG A 379 2.92 18.78 6.57
N ASN A 380 2.45 17.91 5.71
CA ASN A 380 2.70 17.93 4.27
C ASN A 380 1.47 18.24 3.40
N LEU A 381 0.28 18.37 3.97
CA LEU A 381 -0.93 18.83 3.28
C LEU A 381 -0.83 20.39 3.04
#